data_4e512347d65d5cf16bd17fc8a1a46a62
#
_entry.id   4e512347d65d5cf16bd17fc8a1a46a62
#
_cell.length_a   1.000
_cell.length_b   1.000
_cell.length_c   1.000
_cell.angle_alpha   90.00
_cell.angle_beta   90.00
_cell.angle_gamma   90.00
#
_symmetry.space_group_name_H-M   'P 1'
#
loop_
_entity.id
_entity.type
_entity.pdbx_description
1 polymer ?
#
loop_
_entity_poly.entity_id
_entity_poly.type
_entity_poly.pdbx_seq_one_letter_code
_entity_poly.pdbx_strand_id
1 'polypeptide(L)'
;WTNAVVLARADARVILLGDPDPSVVQALVRWDHAGYAREDLHERADLHLPPAWRTARLDGRRSGVEALLAQAESEGFETLGPAPVEVGRAAPSAPGDGAIVRALIRAPVDRGRELAAVLRVGQRERSAHREEPVRVELDPTVLW
;
A
#
# COMPACT_ATOMS: atom_id res chain seq x y z
N TRP A 1 10.28 11.50 -15.40
CA TRP A 1 10.38 12.67 -16.27
C TRP A 1 11.68 13.43 -16.00
N THR A 2 12.02 13.75 -14.75
CA THR A 2 13.24 14.44 -14.36
C THR A 2 14.49 13.80 -14.98
N ASN A 3 14.62 12.48 -14.88
CA ASN A 3 15.74 11.74 -15.45
C ASN A 3 15.82 11.88 -16.99
N ALA A 4 14.68 12.01 -17.65
CA ALA A 4 14.66 12.25 -19.10
C ALA A 4 15.08 13.68 -19.45
N VAL A 5 14.63 14.66 -18.66
CA VAL A 5 14.99 16.08 -18.90
C VAL A 5 16.47 16.34 -18.65
N VAL A 6 17.08 15.71 -17.66
CA VAL A 6 18.52 15.83 -17.35
C VAL A 6 19.41 15.36 -18.51
N LEU A 7 18.92 14.44 -19.35
CA LEU A 7 19.67 13.96 -20.52
C LEU A 7 19.64 14.92 -21.72
N ALA A 8 18.79 15.95 -21.67
CA ALA A 8 18.70 16.95 -22.73
C ALA A 8 19.94 17.88 -22.70
N ARG A 9 20.37 18.35 -23.88
CA ARG A 9 21.43 19.36 -23.97
C ARG A 9 20.92 20.69 -23.40
N ALA A 10 21.82 21.56 -22.99
CA ALA A 10 21.48 22.84 -22.38
C ALA A 10 20.64 23.78 -23.29
N ASP A 11 20.75 23.63 -24.62
CA ASP A 11 20.00 24.36 -25.62
C ASP A 11 18.79 23.60 -26.19
N ALA A 12 18.50 22.39 -25.68
CA ALA A 12 17.44 21.59 -26.17
C ALA A 12 16.06 22.07 -25.66
N ARG A 13 15.04 21.93 -26.53
CA ARG A 13 13.65 22.11 -26.12
C ARG A 13 13.08 20.79 -25.65
N VAL A 14 12.58 20.77 -24.43
CA VAL A 14 11.84 19.62 -23.88
C VAL A 14 10.35 19.90 -24.00
N ILE A 15 9.60 18.97 -24.58
CA ILE A 15 8.15 19.08 -24.77
C ILE A 15 7.49 17.93 -24.03
N LEU A 16 6.60 18.26 -23.10
CA LEU A 16 5.75 17.30 -22.38
C LEU A 16 4.38 17.26 -23.06
N LEU A 17 3.98 16.07 -23.51
CA LEU A 17 2.67 15.82 -24.12
C LEU A 17 1.82 14.97 -23.20
N GLY A 18 0.54 15.32 -23.09
CA GLY A 18 -0.44 14.61 -22.27
C GLY A 18 -1.26 15.56 -21.39
N ASP A 19 -1.98 15.00 -20.44
CA ASP A 19 -2.74 15.72 -19.43
C ASP A 19 -2.19 15.39 -18.03
N PRO A 20 -0.96 15.85 -17.72
CA PRO A 20 -0.36 15.62 -16.42
C PRO A 20 -0.94 16.55 -15.35
N ASP A 21 -0.86 16.14 -14.11
CA ASP A 21 -1.21 16.99 -12.97
C ASP A 21 -0.45 18.32 -13.02
N PRO A 22 -1.15 19.47 -12.88
CA PRO A 22 -0.52 20.80 -12.94
C PRO A 22 0.59 21.00 -11.90
N SER A 23 0.49 20.40 -10.71
CA SER A 23 1.49 20.50 -9.65
C SER A 23 2.81 19.86 -10.06
N VAL A 24 2.73 18.70 -10.71
CA VAL A 24 3.89 17.98 -11.27
C VAL A 24 4.56 18.79 -12.38
N VAL A 25 3.75 19.40 -13.27
CA VAL A 25 4.28 20.24 -14.35
C VAL A 25 4.98 21.48 -13.79
N GLN A 26 4.38 22.15 -12.81
CA GLN A 26 4.96 23.32 -12.16
C GLN A 26 6.29 22.99 -11.46
N ALA A 27 6.32 21.86 -10.74
CA ALA A 27 7.55 21.39 -10.09
C ALA A 27 8.66 21.11 -11.11
N LEU A 28 8.33 20.50 -12.25
CA LEU A 28 9.29 20.21 -13.32
C LEU A 28 9.81 21.50 -13.96
N VAL A 29 8.94 22.45 -14.28
CA VAL A 29 9.31 23.74 -14.91
C VAL A 29 10.18 24.58 -13.98
N ARG A 30 9.86 24.61 -12.68
CA ARG A 30 10.62 25.36 -11.67
C ARG A 30 11.86 24.62 -11.19
N TRP A 31 12.02 23.36 -11.58
CA TRP A 31 13.08 22.46 -11.10
C TRP A 31 13.03 22.26 -9.58
N ASP A 32 11.82 22.35 -8.99
CA ASP A 32 11.59 22.20 -7.54
C ASP A 32 11.04 20.81 -7.20
N HIS A 33 11.86 19.80 -7.41
CA HIS A 33 11.50 18.41 -7.06
C HIS A 33 11.40 18.20 -5.55
N ALA A 34 12.22 18.93 -4.78
CA ALA A 34 12.24 18.82 -3.34
C ALA A 34 10.98 19.42 -2.69
N GLY A 35 10.49 20.55 -3.23
CA GLY A 35 9.22 21.14 -2.81
C GLY A 35 8.05 20.21 -3.10
N TYR A 36 7.98 19.71 -4.33
CA TYR A 36 6.94 18.75 -4.71
C TYR A 36 6.94 17.48 -3.85
N ALA A 37 8.12 16.89 -3.63
CA ALA A 37 8.22 15.67 -2.81
C ALA A 37 7.81 15.91 -1.34
N ARG A 38 8.04 17.08 -0.79
CA ARG A 38 7.58 17.44 0.58
C ARG A 38 6.07 17.58 0.64
N GLU A 39 5.47 18.22 -0.35
CA GLU A 39 4.02 18.38 -0.43
C GLU A 39 3.33 17.03 -0.60
N ASP A 40 3.77 16.21 -1.56
CA ASP A 40 3.26 14.85 -1.77
C ASP A 40 3.40 13.98 -0.50
N LEU A 41 4.53 14.10 0.21
CA LEU A 41 4.72 13.38 1.47
C LEU A 41 3.76 13.86 2.57
N HIS A 42 3.48 15.16 2.62
CA HIS A 42 2.52 15.72 3.57
C HIS A 42 1.10 15.22 3.30
N GLU A 43 0.65 15.31 2.06
CA GLU A 43 -0.66 14.78 1.64
C GLU A 43 -0.79 13.28 1.95
N ARG A 44 0.27 12.49 1.69
CA ARG A 44 0.30 11.06 2.01
C ARG A 44 0.27 10.79 3.51
N ALA A 45 0.87 11.65 4.31
CA ALA A 45 0.80 11.55 5.77
C ALA A 45 -0.62 11.75 6.28
N ASP A 46 -1.33 12.76 5.75
CA ASP A 46 -2.72 13.06 6.11
C ASP A 46 -3.68 11.92 5.70
N LEU A 47 -3.37 11.24 4.60
CA LEU A 47 -4.14 10.11 4.09
C LEU A 47 -3.69 8.75 4.65
N HIS A 48 -2.71 8.73 5.54
CA HIS A 48 -2.10 7.49 6.09
C HIS A 48 -1.59 6.54 5.00
N LEU A 49 -0.91 7.11 3.98
CA LEU A 49 -0.39 6.37 2.83
C LEU A 49 1.13 6.20 2.86
N PRO A 50 1.67 5.15 2.23
CA PRO A 50 3.12 5.02 2.05
C PRO A 50 3.69 6.19 1.21
N PRO A 51 4.93 6.62 1.45
CA PRO A 51 5.88 6.10 2.44
C PRO A 51 5.76 6.75 3.83
N ALA A 52 4.83 7.72 4.02
CA ALA A 52 4.62 8.41 5.29
C ALA A 52 4.07 7.46 6.38
N TRP A 53 3.35 6.40 5.96
CA TRP A 53 2.86 5.33 6.82
C TRP A 53 3.37 3.98 6.33
N ARG A 54 3.47 3.02 7.24
CA ARG A 54 3.71 1.62 6.92
C ARG A 54 2.41 0.93 6.59
N THR A 55 2.45 0.01 5.63
CA THR A 55 1.28 -0.74 5.22
C THR A 55 1.60 -2.23 5.14
N ALA A 56 0.71 -3.06 5.67
CA ALA A 56 0.72 -4.49 5.44
C ALA A 56 -0.50 -4.88 4.60
N ARG A 57 -0.28 -5.61 3.50
CA ARG A 57 -1.33 -6.21 2.69
C ARG A 57 -1.52 -7.67 3.09
N LEU A 58 -2.75 -8.05 3.31
CA LEU A 58 -3.17 -9.40 3.63
C LEU A 58 -4.01 -9.96 2.48
N ASP A 59 -3.63 -11.10 1.94
CA ASP A 59 -4.39 -11.83 0.92
C ASP A 59 -4.64 -13.26 1.41
N GLY A 60 -5.89 -13.69 1.47
CA GLY A 60 -6.22 -15.02 1.98
C GLY A 60 -7.72 -15.27 2.09
N ARG A 61 -8.08 -16.42 2.68
CA ARG A 61 -9.49 -16.67 3.01
C ARG A 61 -10.00 -15.69 4.05
N ARG A 62 -11.27 -15.34 3.95
CA ARG A 62 -11.90 -14.32 4.78
C ARG A 62 -11.65 -14.55 6.28
N SER A 63 -11.94 -15.75 6.79
CA SER A 63 -11.75 -16.08 8.21
C SER A 63 -10.32 -15.83 8.70
N GLY A 64 -9.33 -16.20 7.88
CA GLY A 64 -7.93 -15.99 8.22
C GLY A 64 -7.49 -14.54 8.20
N VAL A 65 -7.99 -13.77 7.22
CA VAL A 65 -7.72 -12.34 7.13
C VAL A 65 -8.38 -11.59 8.28
N GLU A 66 -9.65 -11.90 8.59
CA GLU A 66 -10.39 -11.28 9.70
C GLU A 66 -9.73 -11.55 11.06
N ALA A 67 -9.20 -12.75 11.29
CA ALA A 67 -8.47 -13.05 12.51
C ALA A 67 -7.23 -12.17 12.70
N LEU A 68 -6.44 -11.96 11.63
CA LEU A 68 -5.26 -11.08 11.66
C LEU A 68 -5.64 -9.60 11.79
N LEU A 69 -6.75 -9.18 11.18
CA LEU A 69 -7.28 -7.82 11.35
C LEU A 69 -7.68 -7.56 12.80
N ALA A 70 -8.46 -8.47 13.41
CA ALA A 70 -8.89 -8.35 14.79
C ALA A 70 -7.70 -8.27 15.76
N GLN A 71 -6.64 -9.06 15.51
CA GLN A 71 -5.41 -8.98 16.29
C GLN A 71 -4.72 -7.63 16.13
N ALA A 72 -4.61 -7.11 14.90
CA ALA A 72 -4.01 -5.81 14.65
C ALA A 72 -4.84 -4.67 15.27
N GLU A 73 -6.16 -4.72 15.20
CA GLU A 73 -7.06 -3.76 15.82
C GLU A 73 -6.93 -3.73 17.36
N SER A 74 -6.77 -4.90 17.99
CA SER A 74 -6.55 -4.96 19.44
C SER A 74 -5.26 -4.28 19.89
N GLU A 75 -4.27 -4.17 19.00
CA GLU A 75 -3.02 -3.43 19.21
C GLU A 75 -3.11 -1.96 18.74
N GLY A 76 -4.29 -1.52 18.32
CA GLY A 76 -4.57 -0.16 17.92
C GLY A 76 -4.04 0.23 16.54
N PHE A 77 -3.87 -0.72 15.63
CA PHE A 77 -3.57 -0.45 14.23
C PHE A 77 -4.84 -0.18 13.42
N GLU A 78 -4.70 0.64 12.40
CA GLU A 78 -5.80 0.91 11.48
C GLU A 78 -5.94 -0.21 10.46
N THR A 79 -7.18 -0.63 10.19
CA THR A 79 -7.50 -1.68 9.22
C THR A 79 -8.42 -1.16 8.13
N LEU A 80 -8.28 -1.72 6.93
CA LEU A 80 -9.13 -1.46 5.76
C LEU A 80 -9.50 -2.78 5.08
N GLY A 81 -10.76 -2.98 4.82
CA GLY A 81 -11.29 -4.21 4.25
C GLY A 81 -11.93 -5.11 5.32
N PRO A 82 -12.05 -6.44 5.08
CA PRO A 82 -11.63 -7.15 3.87
C PRO A 82 -12.55 -6.94 2.67
N ALA A 83 -11.97 -6.82 1.49
CA ALA A 83 -12.68 -6.71 0.22
C ALA A 83 -12.36 -7.93 -0.68
N PRO A 84 -13.31 -8.41 -1.51
CA PRO A 84 -13.04 -9.46 -2.48
C PRO A 84 -11.94 -9.06 -3.44
N VAL A 85 -11.03 -10.00 -3.77
CA VAL A 85 -10.03 -9.80 -4.81
C VAL A 85 -10.59 -10.33 -6.12
N GLU A 86 -10.71 -9.46 -7.11
CA GLU A 86 -11.00 -9.90 -8.47
C GLU A 86 -9.75 -10.53 -9.08
N VAL A 87 -9.68 -11.86 -9.06
CA VAL A 87 -8.61 -12.62 -9.68
C VAL A 87 -8.96 -12.84 -11.15
N GLY A 88 -8.56 -11.88 -12.01
CA GLY A 88 -8.69 -12.02 -13.45
C GLY A 88 -10.14 -12.09 -13.96
N ARG A 89 -10.31 -12.53 -15.21
CA ARG A 89 -11.59 -12.62 -15.93
C ARG A 89 -12.53 -13.75 -15.47
N ALA A 90 -12.27 -14.35 -14.31
CA ALA A 90 -13.17 -15.34 -13.72
C ALA A 90 -14.31 -14.61 -13.00
N ALA A 91 -15.53 -15.11 -13.16
CA ALA A 91 -16.70 -14.57 -12.49
C ALA A 91 -16.46 -14.40 -10.97
N PRO A 92 -17.02 -13.36 -10.34
CA PRO A 92 -16.87 -13.14 -8.91
C PRO A 92 -17.30 -14.43 -8.19
N SER A 93 -16.38 -15.00 -7.41
CA SER A 93 -16.69 -16.15 -6.56
C SER A 93 -17.85 -15.75 -5.66
N ALA A 94 -18.87 -16.61 -5.58
CA ALA A 94 -20.03 -16.36 -4.72
C ALA A 94 -19.56 -16.01 -3.29
N PRO A 95 -20.28 -15.12 -2.59
CA PRO A 95 -19.95 -14.74 -1.22
C PRO A 95 -20.04 -15.97 -0.31
N GLY A 96 -18.89 -16.55 0.00
CA GLY A 96 -18.73 -17.72 0.84
C GLY A 96 -17.32 -17.74 1.43
N ASP A 97 -17.11 -18.56 2.44
CA ASP A 97 -15.84 -18.70 3.17
C ASP A 97 -14.64 -19.12 2.26
N GLY A 98 -14.92 -19.55 1.03
CA GLY A 98 -13.92 -19.90 0.01
C GLY A 98 -13.36 -18.74 -0.79
N ALA A 99 -13.92 -17.53 -0.71
CA ALA A 99 -13.46 -16.38 -1.47
C ALA A 99 -12.14 -15.84 -0.91
N ILE A 100 -11.19 -15.55 -1.81
CA ILE A 100 -9.98 -14.81 -1.45
C ILE A 100 -10.33 -13.35 -1.27
N VAL A 101 -9.94 -12.80 -0.14
CA VAL A 101 -10.13 -11.39 0.17
C VAL A 101 -8.79 -10.71 0.40
N ARG A 102 -8.78 -9.41 0.21
CA ARG A 102 -7.67 -8.53 0.51
C ARG A 102 -8.04 -7.56 1.61
N ALA A 103 -7.09 -7.30 2.49
CA ALA A 103 -7.19 -6.27 3.49
C ALA A 103 -5.85 -5.54 3.64
N LEU A 104 -5.90 -4.35 4.20
CA LEU A 104 -4.72 -3.56 4.54
C LEU A 104 -4.73 -3.25 6.03
N ILE A 105 -3.54 -3.25 6.61
CA ILE A 105 -3.28 -2.73 7.96
C ILE A 105 -2.29 -1.59 7.82
N ARG A 106 -2.55 -0.47 8.48
CA ARG A 106 -1.71 0.73 8.42
C ARG A 106 -1.18 1.08 9.79
N ALA A 107 0.07 1.55 9.82
CA ALA A 107 0.74 1.96 11.03
C ALA A 107 1.62 3.20 10.77
N PRO A 108 1.76 4.11 11.75
CA PRO A 108 2.80 5.13 11.71
C PRO A 108 4.19 4.50 11.51
N VAL A 109 5.11 5.23 10.87
CA VAL A 109 6.44 4.70 10.51
C VAL A 109 7.21 4.16 11.71
N ASP A 110 7.12 4.83 12.85
CA ASP A 110 7.77 4.45 14.11
C ASP A 110 7.21 3.13 14.70
N ARG A 111 5.94 2.80 14.45
CA ARG A 111 5.29 1.56 14.86
C ARG A 111 5.43 0.40 13.84
N GLY A 112 6.15 0.59 12.74
CA GLY A 112 6.28 -0.43 11.70
C GLY A 112 6.88 -1.76 12.17
N ARG A 113 7.83 -1.72 13.12
CA ARG A 113 8.41 -2.93 13.72
C ARG A 113 7.41 -3.68 14.60
N GLU A 114 6.57 -2.95 15.33
CA GLU A 114 5.51 -3.49 16.15
C GLU A 114 4.46 -4.19 15.28
N LEU A 115 4.00 -3.55 14.21
CA LEU A 115 3.11 -4.15 13.22
C LEU A 115 3.67 -5.48 12.67
N ALA A 116 4.96 -5.48 12.26
CA ALA A 116 5.60 -6.69 11.76
C ALA A 116 5.69 -7.80 12.83
N ALA A 117 5.87 -7.45 14.10
CA ALA A 117 5.89 -8.40 15.20
C ALA A 117 4.52 -9.02 15.46
N VAL A 118 3.46 -8.22 15.49
CA VAL A 118 2.07 -8.67 15.66
C VAL A 118 1.69 -9.64 14.55
N LEU A 119 1.91 -9.28 13.30
CA LEU A 119 1.60 -10.14 12.15
C LEU A 119 2.40 -11.45 12.16
N ARG A 120 3.65 -11.41 12.60
CA ARG A 120 4.47 -12.63 12.74
C ARG A 120 3.95 -13.56 13.84
N VAL A 121 3.46 -13.02 14.95
CA VAL A 121 2.84 -13.81 16.02
C VAL A 121 1.58 -14.48 15.49
N GLY A 122 0.65 -13.73 14.91
CA GLY A 122 -0.58 -14.26 14.35
C GLY A 122 -0.33 -15.34 13.28
N GLN A 123 0.64 -15.14 12.40
CA GLN A 123 1.03 -16.16 11.41
C GLN A 123 1.59 -17.44 12.03
N ARG A 124 2.36 -17.33 13.13
CA ARG A 124 2.88 -18.50 13.86
C ARG A 124 1.77 -19.30 14.54
N GLU A 125 0.83 -18.61 15.18
CA GLU A 125 -0.32 -19.22 15.84
C GLU A 125 -1.18 -19.98 14.82
N ARG A 126 -1.50 -19.35 13.68
CA ARG A 126 -2.22 -19.97 12.59
C ARG A 126 -1.52 -21.21 12.04
N SER A 127 -0.19 -21.10 11.83
CA SER A 127 0.64 -22.22 11.38
C SER A 127 0.63 -23.39 12.38
N ALA A 128 0.69 -23.10 13.68
CA ALA A 128 0.63 -24.11 14.74
C ALA A 128 -0.71 -24.86 14.73
N HIS A 129 -1.81 -24.17 14.41
CA HIS A 129 -3.15 -24.76 14.28
C HIS A 129 -3.43 -25.38 12.90
N ARG A 130 -2.44 -25.36 11.99
CA ARG A 130 -2.57 -25.84 10.60
C ARG A 130 -3.69 -25.18 9.82
N GLU A 131 -3.94 -23.93 10.11
CA GLU A 131 -4.92 -23.12 9.39
C GLU A 131 -4.40 -22.74 8.01
N GLU A 132 -5.32 -22.39 7.10
CA GLU A 132 -4.94 -21.97 5.76
C GLU A 132 -4.05 -20.70 5.80
N PRO A 133 -3.02 -20.64 4.95
CA PRO A 133 -2.08 -19.54 4.96
C PRO A 133 -2.74 -18.24 4.48
N VAL A 134 -2.42 -17.14 5.15
CA VAL A 134 -2.68 -15.78 4.69
C VAL A 134 -1.36 -15.21 4.18
N ARG A 135 -1.34 -14.73 2.94
CA ARG A 135 -0.19 -14.02 2.41
C ARG A 135 -0.10 -12.64 3.06
N VAL A 136 1.03 -12.35 3.66
CA VAL A 136 1.32 -11.04 4.27
C VAL A 136 2.48 -10.41 3.50
N GLU A 137 2.29 -9.18 3.04
CA GLU A 137 3.32 -8.40 2.36
C GLU A 137 3.42 -7.02 3.03
N LEU A 138 4.60 -6.71 3.55
CA LEU A 138 4.89 -5.42 4.17
C LEU A 138 5.36 -4.43 3.11
N ASP A 139 4.85 -3.20 3.19
CA ASP A 139 5.12 -2.11 2.26
C ASP A 139 5.00 -2.53 0.78
N PRO A 140 3.87 -3.09 0.36
CA PRO A 140 3.68 -3.57 -1.00
C PRO A 140 3.77 -2.42 -2.00
N THR A 141 4.34 -2.68 -3.17
CA THR A 141 4.43 -1.68 -4.25
C THR A 141 3.06 -1.36 -4.88
N VAL A 142 2.11 -2.29 -4.75
CA VAL A 142 0.73 -2.15 -5.24
C VAL A 142 -0.21 -2.48 -4.08
N LEU A 143 -1.07 -1.55 -3.70
CA LEU A 143 -1.99 -1.71 -2.57
C LEU A 143 -3.23 -2.52 -2.95
N TRP A 144 -3.75 -2.33 -4.16
CA TRP A 144 -5.00 -2.94 -4.66
C TRP A 144 -4.80 -3.70 -5.96
#